data_762d62168cf8364a2b96c29812257fd9
#
_entry.id   762d62168cf8364a2b96c29812257fd9
#
_cell.length_a   1.000
_cell.length_b   1.000
_cell.length_c   1.000
_cell.angle_alpha   90.00
_cell.angle_beta   90.00
_cell.angle_gamma   90.00
#
_symmetry.space_group_name_H-M   'P 1'
#
loop_
_entity.id
_entity.type
_entity.pdbx_description
1 polymer ?
#
loop_
_entity_poly.entity_id
_entity_poly.type
_entity_poly.pdbx_seq_one_letter_code
_entity_poly.pdbx_strand_id
1 'polypeptide(L)'
;EYIFSTYNTETYCCKCGAGLIQKANFSVEKEPRWGSRNFLMLNWVHDELFVSEKAASVLKNSDFGGFQIKGVNGKMDVLHEGIYQLYINRTLEYGLKDDSISKVICCSNCNRKRYLLKPGYITYDRSVFDNIDDDIIKSGEQFGEIVCSRIIFISQRFYRFLKEKKLNRGLQYEPIQLA
;
A
#
# COMPACT_ATOMS: atom_id res chain seq x y z
N GLU A 1 -7.83 -18.36 -5.41
CA GLU A 1 -6.72 -19.30 -5.06
C GLU A 1 -5.55 -18.57 -4.40
N TYR A 2 -5.00 -17.49 -4.98
CA TYR A 2 -3.88 -16.74 -4.41
C TYR A 2 -4.15 -16.15 -3.00
N ILE A 3 -5.40 -15.80 -2.68
CA ILE A 3 -5.78 -15.25 -1.38
C ILE A 3 -5.39 -16.23 -0.26
N PHE A 4 -5.69 -17.50 -0.43
CA PHE A 4 -5.43 -18.53 0.60
C PHE A 4 -3.96 -18.91 0.72
N SER A 5 -3.20 -18.82 -0.37
CA SER A 5 -1.75 -19.08 -0.34
C SER A 5 -0.97 -17.94 0.26
N THR A 6 -1.33 -16.69 -0.06
CA THR A 6 -0.58 -15.49 0.30
C THR A 6 -1.01 -14.91 1.66
N TYR A 7 -2.30 -15.06 2.03
CA TYR A 7 -2.85 -14.41 3.21
C TYR A 7 -3.40 -15.39 4.25
N ASN A 8 -3.30 -15.01 5.52
CA ASN A 8 -4.17 -15.54 6.57
C ASN A 8 -5.57 -14.94 6.39
N THR A 9 -6.58 -15.79 6.39
CA THR A 9 -7.96 -15.41 6.13
C THR A 9 -8.87 -15.47 7.35
N GLU A 10 -8.34 -15.67 8.56
CA GLU A 10 -9.13 -15.76 9.80
C GLU A 10 -9.98 -14.51 10.04
N THR A 11 -9.41 -13.33 9.76
CA THR A 11 -10.11 -12.05 9.90
C THR A 11 -10.66 -11.50 8.58
N TYR A 12 -10.55 -12.26 7.50
CA TYR A 12 -11.00 -11.85 6.17
C TYR A 12 -12.51 -11.82 6.05
N CYS A 13 -13.02 -10.75 5.48
CA CYS A 13 -14.42 -10.64 5.14
C CYS A 13 -14.60 -10.73 3.61
N CYS A 14 -15.20 -11.81 3.14
CA CYS A 14 -15.46 -12.03 1.70
C CYS A 14 -16.38 -10.98 1.09
N LYS A 15 -17.21 -10.29 1.90
CA LYS A 15 -18.13 -9.27 1.40
C LYS A 15 -17.46 -7.93 1.10
N CYS A 16 -16.48 -7.53 1.90
CA CYS A 16 -15.83 -6.22 1.72
C CYS A 16 -14.33 -6.31 1.41
N GLY A 17 -13.74 -7.49 1.43
CA GLY A 17 -12.31 -7.70 1.14
C GLY A 17 -11.36 -7.36 2.29
N ALA A 18 -11.89 -6.84 3.42
CA ALA A 18 -11.05 -6.42 4.53
C ALA A 18 -10.54 -7.59 5.39
N GLY A 19 -9.41 -7.39 6.06
CA GLY A 19 -8.89 -8.31 7.06
C GLY A 19 -7.90 -9.35 6.54
N LEU A 20 -7.37 -9.15 5.35
CA LEU A 20 -6.26 -9.97 4.84
C LEU A 20 -4.96 -9.60 5.56
N ILE A 21 -4.26 -10.59 6.10
CA ILE A 21 -2.95 -10.45 6.74
C ILE A 21 -1.97 -11.32 5.96
N GLN A 22 -0.96 -10.71 5.34
CA GLN A 22 0.00 -11.45 4.53
C GLN A 22 0.81 -12.42 5.39
N LYS A 23 0.83 -13.71 5.02
CA LYS A 23 1.58 -14.80 5.68
C LYS A 23 2.71 -15.37 4.84
N ALA A 24 2.67 -15.16 3.53
CA ALA A 24 3.66 -15.71 2.58
C ALA A 24 4.00 -14.67 1.51
N ASN A 25 5.07 -14.92 0.76
CA ASN A 25 5.41 -14.12 -0.40
C ASN A 25 4.33 -14.23 -1.49
N PHE A 26 4.15 -13.18 -2.26
CA PHE A 26 3.36 -13.25 -3.48
C PHE A 26 4.00 -14.19 -4.50
N SER A 27 3.17 -14.83 -5.30
CA SER A 27 3.61 -15.63 -6.44
C SER A 27 3.07 -15.04 -7.74
N VAL A 28 3.93 -14.93 -8.74
CA VAL A 28 3.56 -14.47 -10.09
C VAL A 28 4.09 -15.46 -11.13
N GLU A 29 3.29 -15.73 -12.14
CA GLU A 29 3.70 -16.67 -13.21
C GLU A 29 4.72 -16.05 -14.17
N LYS A 30 4.63 -14.74 -14.37
CA LYS A 30 5.44 -13.97 -15.32
C LYS A 30 5.78 -12.62 -14.73
N GLU A 31 6.95 -12.13 -15.09
CA GLU A 31 7.35 -10.76 -14.82
C GLU A 31 6.35 -9.77 -15.43
N PRO A 32 5.91 -8.75 -14.69
CA PRO A 32 5.09 -7.70 -15.24
C PRO A 32 5.85 -6.89 -16.29
N ARG A 33 5.15 -6.36 -17.28
CA ARG A 33 5.74 -5.45 -18.25
C ARG A 33 5.95 -4.07 -17.61
N TRP A 34 7.15 -3.83 -17.12
CA TRP A 34 7.51 -2.58 -16.45
C TRP A 34 7.42 -1.35 -17.36
N GLY A 35 7.85 -1.48 -18.63
CA GLY A 35 8.02 -0.32 -19.52
C GLY A 35 8.97 0.70 -18.88
N SER A 36 8.50 1.92 -18.67
CA SER A 36 9.27 2.97 -17.98
C SER A 36 8.97 3.08 -16.48
N ARG A 37 8.10 2.22 -15.94
CA ARG A 37 7.65 2.27 -14.54
C ARG A 37 8.62 1.56 -13.63
N ASN A 38 8.73 2.04 -12.40
CA ASN A 38 9.50 1.39 -11.34
C ASN A 38 8.60 0.83 -10.23
N PHE A 39 7.34 1.29 -10.17
CA PHE A 39 6.33 0.86 -9.23
C PHE A 39 5.06 0.45 -9.98
N LEU A 40 4.38 -0.54 -9.45
CA LEU A 40 3.05 -0.94 -9.92
C LEU A 40 2.26 -1.61 -8.78
N MET A 41 0.95 -1.61 -8.93
CA MET A 41 0.04 -2.48 -8.19
C MET A 41 -0.48 -3.55 -9.16
N LEU A 42 -0.66 -4.76 -8.67
CA LEU A 42 -1.31 -5.82 -9.45
C LEU A 42 -2.82 -5.60 -9.44
N ASN A 43 -3.50 -5.89 -10.55
CA ASN A 43 -4.92 -5.54 -10.74
C ASN A 43 -5.87 -6.11 -9.67
N TRP A 44 -5.48 -7.18 -9.00
CA TRP A 44 -6.28 -7.88 -7.98
C TRP A 44 -5.71 -7.74 -6.55
N VAL A 45 -4.62 -6.99 -6.40
CA VAL A 45 -3.97 -6.77 -5.11
C VAL A 45 -3.97 -5.28 -4.85
N HIS A 46 -4.83 -4.88 -3.93
CA HIS A 46 -5.01 -3.48 -3.56
C HIS A 46 -4.11 -3.14 -2.37
N ASP A 47 -3.65 -1.90 -2.31
CA ASP A 47 -2.74 -1.34 -1.30
C ASP A 47 -1.40 -2.08 -1.10
N GLU A 48 -1.00 -2.90 -2.06
CA GLU A 48 0.32 -3.53 -2.12
C GLU A 48 1.11 -3.01 -3.31
N LEU A 49 2.34 -2.57 -3.05
CA LEU A 49 3.23 -2.04 -4.08
C LEU A 49 4.28 -3.08 -4.48
N PHE A 50 4.50 -3.17 -5.77
CA PHE A 50 5.57 -3.97 -6.34
C PHE A 50 6.57 -3.05 -7.04
N VAL A 51 7.84 -3.42 -6.98
CA VAL A 51 8.95 -2.62 -7.48
C VAL A 51 9.83 -3.45 -8.42
N SER A 52 10.38 -2.77 -9.43
CA SER A 52 11.37 -3.35 -10.33
C SER A 52 12.66 -3.65 -9.58
N GLU A 53 13.50 -4.51 -10.13
CA GLU A 53 14.83 -4.81 -9.59
C GLU A 53 15.66 -3.53 -9.36
N LYS A 54 15.63 -2.61 -10.32
CA LYS A 54 16.30 -1.30 -10.20
C LYS A 54 15.82 -0.54 -8.96
N ALA A 55 14.51 -0.42 -8.76
CA ALA A 55 13.96 0.29 -7.62
C ALA A 55 14.26 -0.46 -6.31
N ALA A 56 14.14 -1.78 -6.30
CA ALA A 56 14.45 -2.61 -5.15
C ALA A 56 15.91 -2.44 -4.69
N SER A 57 16.86 -2.45 -5.63
CA SER A 57 18.28 -2.24 -5.34
C SER A 57 18.55 -0.87 -4.72
N VAL A 58 17.99 0.19 -5.29
CA VAL A 58 18.17 1.56 -4.78
C VAL A 58 17.54 1.71 -3.39
N LEU A 59 16.34 1.15 -3.18
CA LEU A 59 15.63 1.26 -1.90
C LEU A 59 16.29 0.45 -0.79
N LYS A 60 16.82 -0.75 -1.08
CA LYS A 60 17.57 -1.57 -0.11
C LYS A 60 18.81 -0.87 0.45
N ASN A 61 19.43 0.00 -0.36
CA ASN A 61 20.65 0.73 0.01
C ASN A 61 20.36 2.16 0.49
N SER A 62 19.13 2.44 0.90
CA SER A 62 18.72 3.76 1.39
C SER A 62 18.44 3.74 2.89
N ASP A 63 18.49 4.92 3.52
CA ASP A 63 18.21 5.11 4.95
C ASP A 63 16.73 5.38 5.24
N PHE A 64 15.82 5.01 4.33
CA PHE A 64 14.39 5.22 4.51
C PHE A 64 13.74 4.05 5.24
N GLY A 65 12.79 4.37 6.14
CA GLY A 65 12.08 3.42 6.98
C GLY A 65 10.62 3.18 6.56
N GLY A 66 9.98 2.22 7.26
CA GLY A 66 8.56 1.89 7.09
C GLY A 66 8.28 0.78 6.08
N PHE A 67 9.31 0.17 5.48
CA PHE A 67 9.12 -0.90 4.52
C PHE A 67 10.21 -1.97 4.58
N GLN A 68 9.92 -3.10 3.95
CA GLN A 68 10.86 -4.17 3.63
C GLN A 68 10.75 -4.51 2.14
N ILE A 69 11.86 -4.84 1.51
CA ILE A 69 11.86 -5.37 0.14
C ILE A 69 11.81 -6.89 0.23
N LYS A 70 10.64 -7.47 -0.04
CA LYS A 70 10.41 -8.91 -0.04
C LYS A 70 10.53 -9.48 -1.44
N GLY A 71 11.04 -10.70 -1.55
CA GLY A 71 11.02 -11.45 -2.79
C GLY A 71 9.59 -11.79 -3.21
N VAL A 72 9.39 -11.98 -4.49
CA VAL A 72 8.16 -12.50 -5.08
C VAL A 72 8.52 -13.85 -5.72
N ASN A 73 7.70 -14.87 -5.47
CA ASN A 73 7.94 -16.19 -6.02
C ASN A 73 7.51 -16.25 -7.50
N GLY A 74 8.25 -16.95 -8.29
CA GLY A 74 7.90 -17.36 -9.63
C GLY A 74 7.28 -18.78 -9.66
N LYS A 75 7.43 -19.44 -10.78
CA LYS A 75 7.03 -20.85 -10.91
C LYS A 75 7.85 -21.74 -9.98
N MET A 76 7.18 -22.78 -9.43
CA MET A 76 7.79 -23.76 -8.51
C MET A 76 8.40 -23.12 -7.24
N ASP A 77 7.82 -22.01 -6.77
CA ASP A 77 8.25 -21.28 -5.58
C ASP A 77 9.71 -20.77 -5.59
N VAL A 78 10.32 -20.70 -6.77
CA VAL A 78 11.64 -20.09 -6.94
C VAL A 78 11.47 -18.56 -6.97
N LEU A 79 12.34 -17.83 -6.26
CA LEU A 79 12.29 -16.35 -6.27
C LEU A 79 12.43 -15.79 -7.68
N HIS A 80 11.57 -14.85 -8.00
CA HIS A 80 11.59 -14.14 -9.27
C HIS A 80 12.57 -12.95 -9.19
N GLU A 81 13.48 -12.83 -10.15
CA GLU A 81 14.54 -11.80 -10.11
C GLU A 81 14.07 -10.40 -10.50
N GLY A 82 13.05 -10.29 -11.34
CA GLY A 82 12.62 -9.00 -11.94
C GLY A 82 11.54 -8.24 -11.15
N ILE A 83 11.00 -8.81 -10.07
CA ILE A 83 9.91 -8.20 -9.29
C ILE A 83 10.12 -8.43 -7.79
N TYR A 84 9.87 -7.38 -7.02
CA TYR A 84 9.93 -7.41 -5.55
C TYR A 84 8.68 -6.72 -4.99
N GLN A 85 8.26 -7.13 -3.81
CA GLN A 85 7.24 -6.42 -3.06
C GLN A 85 7.89 -5.35 -2.19
N LEU A 86 7.38 -4.13 -2.25
CA LEU A 86 7.61 -3.10 -1.25
C LEU A 86 6.60 -3.31 -0.11
N TYR A 87 6.95 -4.16 0.84
CA TYR A 87 6.08 -4.50 1.96
C TYR A 87 6.10 -3.39 3.01
N ILE A 88 4.96 -2.72 3.17
CA ILE A 88 4.78 -1.67 4.17
C ILE A 88 4.28 -2.31 5.45
N ASN A 89 5.08 -2.24 6.51
CA ASN A 89 4.91 -2.99 7.74
C ASN A 89 4.12 -2.25 8.82
N ARG A 90 3.82 -0.96 8.63
CA ARG A 90 3.12 -0.16 9.63
C ARG A 90 1.84 0.45 9.07
N THR A 91 0.86 0.58 9.95
CA THR A 91 -0.43 1.22 9.68
C THR A 91 -0.63 2.33 10.71
N LEU A 92 -1.07 3.50 10.27
CA LEU A 92 -1.45 4.63 11.15
C LEU A 92 -2.66 4.27 12.00
N GLU A 93 -2.85 5.00 13.08
CA GLU A 93 -4.14 5.10 13.75
C GLU A 93 -5.16 5.85 12.88
N TYR A 94 -6.42 5.79 13.28
CA TYR A 94 -7.49 6.52 12.57
C TYR A 94 -7.33 8.03 12.78
N GLY A 95 -7.22 8.77 11.71
CA GLY A 95 -7.00 10.23 11.77
C GLY A 95 -7.70 11.02 10.67
N LEU A 96 -8.49 10.35 9.82
CA LEU A 96 -9.23 11.00 8.73
C LEU A 96 -10.29 11.95 9.30
N LYS A 97 -10.26 13.21 8.91
CA LYS A 97 -11.24 14.22 9.35
C LYS A 97 -12.56 14.10 8.57
N ASP A 98 -13.67 14.38 9.26
CA ASP A 98 -15.04 14.26 8.72
C ASP A 98 -15.29 15.15 7.49
N ASP A 99 -14.61 16.27 7.37
CA ASP A 99 -14.71 17.18 6.22
C ASP A 99 -14.25 16.52 4.90
N SER A 100 -13.38 15.55 4.98
CA SER A 100 -12.87 14.76 3.83
C SER A 100 -13.79 13.61 3.44
N ILE A 101 -14.79 13.28 4.27
CA ILE A 101 -15.63 12.10 4.08
C ILE A 101 -16.92 12.48 3.33
N SER A 102 -17.19 11.84 2.20
CA SER A 102 -18.48 11.93 1.50
C SER A 102 -19.49 10.90 2.00
N LYS A 103 -19.02 9.69 2.33
CA LYS A 103 -19.88 8.59 2.78
C LYS A 103 -19.11 7.61 3.63
N VAL A 104 -19.76 7.13 4.68
CA VAL A 104 -19.26 5.98 5.47
C VAL A 104 -20.10 4.76 5.13
N ILE A 105 -19.45 3.67 4.77
CA ILE A 105 -20.08 2.38 4.43
C ILE A 105 -19.70 1.38 5.51
N CYS A 106 -20.70 0.91 6.25
CA CYS A 106 -20.50 -0.16 7.21
C CYS A 106 -20.80 -1.50 6.55
N CYS A 107 -19.85 -2.44 6.64
CA CYS A 107 -20.04 -3.77 6.09
C CYS A 107 -21.04 -4.55 6.93
N SER A 108 -22.13 -5.02 6.32
CA SER A 108 -23.18 -5.76 7.04
C SER A 108 -22.76 -7.16 7.50
N ASN A 109 -21.56 -7.63 7.11
CA ASN A 109 -21.04 -8.94 7.52
C ASN A 109 -20.03 -8.84 8.67
N CYS A 110 -19.16 -7.85 8.67
CA CYS A 110 -18.06 -7.74 9.65
C CYS A 110 -18.05 -6.41 10.43
N ASN A 111 -19.01 -5.53 10.18
CA ASN A 111 -19.17 -4.20 10.78
C ASN A 111 -17.97 -3.23 10.58
N ARG A 112 -16.98 -3.58 9.78
CA ARG A 112 -15.88 -2.66 9.46
C ARG A 112 -16.36 -1.51 8.61
N LYS A 113 -15.87 -0.31 8.94
CA LYS A 113 -16.17 0.92 8.20
C LYS A 113 -15.22 1.08 7.02
N ARG A 114 -15.77 1.58 5.92
CA ARG A 114 -15.02 2.03 4.74
C ARG A 114 -15.46 3.43 4.40
N TYR A 115 -14.56 4.21 3.84
CA TYR A 115 -14.79 5.62 3.59
C TYR A 115 -14.73 5.90 2.09
N LEU A 116 -15.66 6.72 1.62
CA LEU A 116 -15.58 7.40 0.33
C LEU A 116 -15.18 8.83 0.59
N LEU A 117 -14.21 9.32 -0.18
CA LEU A 117 -13.67 10.66 -0.03
C LEU A 117 -14.49 11.66 -0.87
N LYS A 118 -14.55 12.89 -0.38
CA LYS A 118 -14.97 14.03 -1.20
C LYS A 118 -13.88 14.37 -2.21
N PRO A 119 -14.22 14.99 -3.36
CA PRO A 119 -13.24 15.62 -4.21
C PRO A 119 -12.48 16.72 -3.47
N GLY A 120 -11.16 16.81 -3.68
CA GLY A 120 -10.32 17.80 -3.07
C GLY A 120 -9.22 17.20 -2.20
N TYR A 121 -8.68 18.01 -1.28
CA TYR A 121 -7.63 17.55 -0.37
C TYR A 121 -8.20 16.67 0.73
N ILE A 122 -7.44 15.63 1.06
CA ILE A 122 -7.72 14.77 2.20
C ILE A 122 -7.09 15.41 3.44
N THR A 123 -7.87 15.62 4.49
CA THR A 123 -7.42 16.18 5.76
C THR A 123 -7.26 15.09 6.80
N TYR A 124 -6.11 15.03 7.43
CA TYR A 124 -5.79 14.12 8.53
C TYR A 124 -5.45 14.87 9.80
N ASP A 125 -5.74 14.25 10.93
CA ASP A 125 -5.25 14.72 12.23
C ASP A 125 -3.72 14.66 12.25
N ARG A 126 -3.08 15.79 12.55
CA ARG A 126 -1.62 15.88 12.65
C ARG A 126 -1.06 14.91 13.67
N SER A 127 -1.76 14.74 14.79
CA SER A 127 -1.29 13.94 15.91
C SER A 127 -1.04 12.46 15.56
N VAL A 128 -1.73 11.90 14.56
CA VAL A 128 -1.48 10.52 14.14
C VAL A 128 -0.14 10.32 13.45
N PHE A 129 0.50 11.41 13.02
CA PHE A 129 1.84 11.40 12.44
C PHE A 129 2.94 11.78 13.45
N ASP A 130 2.56 12.23 14.65
CA ASP A 130 3.53 12.50 15.70
C ASP A 130 4.23 11.19 16.11
N ASN A 131 5.54 11.24 16.30
CA ASN A 131 6.38 10.09 16.63
C ASN A 131 6.41 8.98 15.55
N ILE A 132 6.15 9.34 14.30
CA ILE A 132 6.33 8.45 13.14
C ILE A 132 7.67 8.78 12.48
N ASP A 133 8.65 7.88 12.64
CA ASP A 133 9.94 7.97 11.97
C ASP A 133 9.95 7.28 10.58
N ASP A 134 8.89 6.55 10.29
CA ASP A 134 8.75 5.83 9.00
C ASP A 134 8.48 6.79 7.84
N ASP A 135 9.11 6.55 6.71
CA ASP A 135 8.97 7.34 5.49
C ASP A 135 7.81 6.92 4.61
N ILE A 136 7.31 5.71 4.83
CA ILE A 136 6.16 5.16 4.13
C ILE A 136 5.30 4.35 5.11
N ILE A 137 3.99 4.59 5.05
CA ILE A 137 3.03 3.99 6.00
C ILE A 137 1.65 3.88 5.36
N LYS A 138 0.86 2.89 5.74
CA LYS A 138 -0.54 2.75 5.30
C LYS A 138 -1.49 3.50 6.25
N SER A 139 -2.62 3.98 5.74
CA SER A 139 -3.70 4.52 6.57
C SER A 139 -4.32 3.46 7.49
N GLY A 140 -4.84 3.87 8.63
CA GLY A 140 -5.70 3.05 9.47
C GLY A 140 -7.04 2.76 8.81
N GLU A 141 -7.57 3.78 8.17
CA GLU A 141 -8.84 3.71 7.46
C GLU A 141 -8.75 2.85 6.20
N GLN A 142 -9.91 2.30 5.84
CA GLN A 142 -10.11 1.57 4.60
C GLN A 142 -11.04 2.37 3.68
N PHE A 143 -10.71 2.41 2.41
CA PHE A 143 -11.39 3.20 1.39
C PHE A 143 -11.96 2.31 0.29
N GLY A 144 -13.02 2.78 -0.33
CA GLY A 144 -13.63 2.13 -1.49
C GLY A 144 -15.02 1.53 -1.24
N GLU A 145 -15.80 1.47 -2.29
CA GLU A 145 -17.20 1.02 -2.21
C GLU A 145 -17.32 -0.50 -2.32
N ILE A 146 -16.63 -1.12 -3.25
CA ILE A 146 -16.71 -2.56 -3.54
C ILE A 146 -15.54 -3.30 -2.90
N VAL A 147 -14.34 -2.86 -3.18
CA VAL A 147 -13.10 -3.43 -2.66
C VAL A 147 -12.45 -2.40 -1.77
N CYS A 148 -11.97 -2.82 -0.60
CA CYS A 148 -11.29 -1.92 0.31
C CYS A 148 -9.77 -1.94 0.11
N SER A 149 -9.19 -0.75 0.16
CA SER A 149 -7.75 -0.52 0.14
C SER A 149 -7.39 0.54 1.18
N ARG A 150 -6.11 0.64 1.51
CA ARG A 150 -5.57 1.71 2.34
C ARG A 150 -4.87 2.74 1.47
N ILE A 151 -4.86 3.98 1.93
CA ILE A 151 -3.99 5.02 1.35
C ILE A 151 -2.56 4.76 1.85
N ILE A 152 -1.59 4.96 0.97
CA ILE A 152 -0.19 4.87 1.30
C ILE A 152 0.34 6.31 1.42
N PHE A 153 0.81 6.67 2.60
CA PHE A 153 1.47 7.95 2.86
C PHE A 153 2.97 7.81 2.70
N ILE A 154 3.59 8.86 2.20
CA ILE A 154 5.04 8.96 2.12
C ILE A 154 5.52 10.29 2.69
N SER A 155 6.70 10.29 3.29
CA SER A 155 7.33 11.51 3.77
C SER A 155 7.79 12.40 2.60
N GLN A 156 7.90 13.71 2.87
CA GLN A 156 8.42 14.67 1.89
C GLN A 156 9.86 14.34 1.46
N ARG A 157 10.69 13.84 2.38
CA ARG A 157 12.07 13.45 2.06
C ARG A 157 12.12 12.24 1.14
N PHE A 158 11.24 11.23 1.36
CA PHE A 158 11.14 10.06 0.50
C PHE A 158 10.62 10.42 -0.90
N TYR A 159 9.61 11.28 -0.99
CA TYR A 159 9.13 11.83 -2.26
C TYR A 159 10.25 12.51 -3.08
N ARG A 160 11.04 13.37 -2.43
CA ARG A 160 12.17 14.05 -3.09
C ARG A 160 13.21 13.06 -3.58
N PHE A 161 13.56 12.08 -2.76
CA PHE A 161 14.48 11.01 -3.12
C PHE A 161 14.00 10.22 -4.35
N LEU A 162 12.74 9.78 -4.37
CA LEU A 162 12.18 9.06 -5.51
C LEU A 162 12.26 9.89 -6.80
N LYS A 163 12.04 11.19 -6.72
CA LYS A 163 12.19 12.11 -7.86
C LYS A 163 13.64 12.25 -8.31
N GLU A 164 14.56 12.48 -7.39
CA GLU A 164 15.99 12.62 -7.65
C GLU A 164 16.57 11.36 -8.33
N LYS A 165 16.22 10.19 -7.80
CA LYS A 165 16.63 8.90 -8.37
C LYS A 165 15.86 8.49 -9.63
N LYS A 166 14.91 9.32 -10.09
CA LYS A 166 14.02 9.05 -11.23
C LYS A 166 13.25 7.73 -11.10
N LEU A 167 12.86 7.39 -9.86
CA LEU A 167 12.09 6.19 -9.54
C LEU A 167 10.58 6.41 -9.52
N ASN A 168 10.11 7.64 -9.52
CA ASN A 168 8.70 8.03 -9.34
C ASN A 168 7.76 7.65 -10.50
N ARG A 169 8.26 7.04 -11.57
CA ARG A 169 7.42 6.60 -12.70
C ARG A 169 6.52 5.44 -12.30
N GLY A 170 5.22 5.60 -12.50
CA GLY A 170 4.17 4.66 -12.10
C GLY A 170 3.46 5.03 -10.80
N LEU A 171 3.87 6.12 -10.15
CA LEU A 171 3.23 6.65 -8.95
C LEU A 171 2.53 7.98 -9.25
N GLN A 172 1.34 8.14 -8.69
CA GLN A 172 0.65 9.42 -8.58
C GLN A 172 0.71 9.87 -7.12
N TYR A 173 0.89 11.16 -6.92
CA TYR A 173 1.00 11.76 -5.59
C TYR A 173 -0.03 12.85 -5.43
N GLU A 174 -0.72 12.81 -4.32
CA GLU A 174 -1.66 13.84 -3.91
C GLU A 174 -1.24 14.36 -2.54
N PRO A 175 -1.14 15.69 -2.35
CA PRO A 175 -0.84 16.25 -1.05
C PRO A 175 -2.03 16.04 -0.11
N ILE A 176 -1.74 15.79 1.17
CA ILE A 176 -2.73 15.80 2.23
C ILE A 176 -2.59 17.07 3.06
N GLN A 177 -3.68 17.49 3.71
CA GLN A 177 -3.68 18.54 4.71
C GLN A 177 -3.58 17.92 6.11
N LEU A 178 -2.83 18.56 6.99
CA LEU A 178 -2.72 18.17 8.40
C LEU A 178 -3.38 19.27 9.25
N ALA A 179 -4.38 18.90 10.02
CA ALA A 179 -5.13 19.79 10.91
C ALA A 179 -4.93 19.43 12.38
#